data_12a9a095939f22263f5085a5f57856b2
#
_entry.id   12a9a095939f22263f5085a5f57856b2
#
_cell.length_a   1.000
_cell.length_b   1.000
_cell.length_c   1.000
_cell.angle_alpha   90.00
_cell.angle_beta   90.00
_cell.angle_gamma   90.00
#
_symmetry.space_group_name_H-M   'P 1'
#
loop_
_entity.id
_entity.type
_entity.pdbx_description
1 polymer ?
#
loop_
_entity_poly.entity_id
_entity_poly.type
_entity_poly.pdbx_seq_one_letter_code
_entity_poly.pdbx_strand_id
1 'polypeptide(L)'
;MNTEINQLSTQLGEALLSKKAIVTTAESCTGGGVAQAITDIAGSSQWFHCGYITYANHAKHNTLGVSAELLAAQGAVCESVVIEMVRGAAHEAKADYAIAISGVAGPTGGSSNKPVGTVWFACLGPQGITTVKHQLAGDRKAVREQSVKISLQQLLHQVAE
;
A
#
# COMPACT_ATOMS: atom_id res chain seq x y z
N MET A 1 -0.31 -1.53 20.11
CA MET A 1 -0.05 -0.85 18.83
C MET A 1 1.39 -0.37 18.78
N ASN A 2 2.01 -0.40 17.60
CA ASN A 2 3.37 0.07 17.41
C ASN A 2 3.41 1.61 17.50
N THR A 3 4.20 2.14 18.43
CA THR A 3 4.31 3.59 18.66
C THR A 3 4.81 4.35 17.43
N GLU A 4 5.76 3.77 16.69
CA GLU A 4 6.32 4.39 15.49
C GLU A 4 5.28 4.48 14.36
N ILE A 5 4.51 3.42 14.16
CA ILE A 5 3.41 3.41 13.19
C ILE A 5 2.37 4.48 13.57
N ASN A 6 2.04 4.58 14.84
CA ASN A 6 1.08 5.57 15.32
C ASN A 6 1.59 7.01 15.09
N GLN A 7 2.87 7.27 15.33
CA GLN A 7 3.48 8.58 15.07
C GLN A 7 3.43 8.93 13.58
N LEU A 8 3.79 7.97 12.71
CA LEU A 8 3.73 8.16 11.27
C LEU A 8 2.30 8.44 10.79
N SER A 9 1.32 7.70 11.33
CA SER A 9 -0.09 7.90 11.00
C SER A 9 -0.60 9.26 11.42
N THR A 10 -0.17 9.74 12.59
CA THR A 10 -0.52 11.07 13.10
C THR A 10 0.06 12.16 12.19
N GLN A 11 1.34 12.07 11.87
CA GLN A 11 2.01 13.03 10.98
C GLN A 11 1.37 13.05 9.59
N LEU A 12 1.04 11.86 9.07
CA LEU A 12 0.39 11.75 7.76
C LEU A 12 -0.99 12.43 7.78
N GLY A 13 -1.77 12.17 8.81
CA GLY A 13 -3.10 12.79 8.96
C GLY A 13 -3.02 14.31 9.04
N GLU A 14 -2.08 14.85 9.80
CA GLU A 14 -1.87 16.29 9.90
C GLU A 14 -1.49 16.90 8.55
N ALA A 15 -0.59 16.26 7.82
CA ALA A 15 -0.15 16.73 6.50
C ALA A 15 -1.30 16.70 5.48
N LEU A 16 -2.08 15.62 5.45
CA LEU A 16 -3.23 15.48 4.57
C LEU A 16 -4.31 16.52 4.88
N LEU A 17 -4.60 16.71 6.16
CA LEU A 17 -5.60 17.68 6.60
C LEU A 17 -5.20 19.11 6.20
N SER A 18 -3.93 19.46 6.35
CA SER A 18 -3.44 20.79 5.97
C SER A 18 -3.56 21.06 4.47
N LYS A 19 -3.47 20.02 3.64
CA LYS A 19 -3.62 20.11 2.19
C LYS A 19 -5.05 19.89 1.71
N LYS A 20 -5.96 19.54 2.62
CA LYS A 20 -7.34 19.14 2.28
C LYS A 20 -7.33 17.98 1.26
N ALA A 21 -6.42 17.05 1.44
CA ALA A 21 -6.19 15.96 0.51
C ALA A 21 -6.73 14.63 1.05
N ILE A 22 -7.08 13.74 0.15
CA ILE A 22 -7.64 12.42 0.43
C ILE A 22 -6.62 11.35 0.05
N VAL A 23 -6.49 10.35 0.92
CA VAL A 23 -5.61 9.20 0.69
C VAL A 23 -6.42 7.92 0.58
N THR A 24 -5.93 6.98 -0.23
CA THR A 24 -6.48 5.62 -0.30
C THR A 24 -5.36 4.58 -0.24
N THR A 25 -5.75 3.33 -0.02
CA THR A 25 -4.83 2.19 0.03
C THR A 25 -5.31 1.08 -0.90
N ALA A 26 -4.34 0.36 -1.48
CA ALA A 26 -4.58 -0.86 -2.25
C ALA A 26 -3.67 -1.95 -1.67
N GLU A 27 -4.22 -2.76 -0.80
CA GLU A 27 -3.44 -3.69 0.01
C GLU A 27 -3.60 -5.13 -0.45
N SER A 28 -2.50 -5.86 -0.48
CA SER A 28 -2.50 -7.31 -0.66
C SER A 28 -1.95 -7.96 0.62
N CYS A 29 -0.65 -8.17 0.73
CA CYS A 29 -0.08 -8.90 1.87
C CYS A 29 -0.30 -8.23 3.24
N THR A 30 -0.55 -6.94 3.29
CA THR A 30 -0.81 -6.22 4.54
C THR A 30 -2.24 -6.41 5.06
N GLY A 31 -3.15 -6.87 4.21
CA GLY A 31 -4.50 -7.30 4.61
C GLY A 31 -5.36 -6.26 5.30
N GLY A 32 -5.16 -4.98 5.01
CA GLY A 32 -5.87 -3.88 5.63
C GLY A 32 -5.09 -3.17 6.72
N GLY A 33 -3.87 -3.59 7.00
CA GLY A 33 -3.04 -3.02 8.08
C GLY A 33 -2.70 -1.55 7.87
N VAL A 34 -2.52 -1.10 6.64
CA VAL A 34 -2.24 0.31 6.36
C VAL A 34 -3.51 1.16 6.61
N ALA A 35 -4.63 0.72 6.10
CA ALA A 35 -5.92 1.39 6.35
C ALA A 35 -6.24 1.44 7.84
N GLN A 36 -6.00 0.35 8.57
CA GLN A 36 -6.17 0.33 10.01
C GLN A 36 -5.28 1.37 10.71
N ALA A 37 -4.02 1.43 10.37
CA ALA A 37 -3.08 2.40 10.94
C ALA A 37 -3.54 3.84 10.68
N ILE A 38 -4.01 4.14 9.48
CA ILE A 38 -4.53 5.46 9.13
C ILE A 38 -5.77 5.79 9.97
N THR A 39 -6.68 4.84 10.10
CA THR A 39 -7.96 5.06 10.81
C THR A 39 -7.85 4.95 12.32
N ASP A 40 -6.73 4.50 12.86
CA ASP A 40 -6.47 4.56 14.31
C ASP A 40 -6.36 6.01 14.81
N ILE A 41 -6.20 6.96 13.93
CA ILE A 41 -6.09 8.38 14.29
C ILE A 41 -7.47 9.02 14.25
N ALA A 42 -7.86 9.64 15.37
CA ALA A 42 -9.15 10.35 15.45
C ALA A 42 -9.21 11.45 14.38
N GLY A 43 -10.36 11.58 13.75
CA GLY A 43 -10.57 12.56 12.69
C GLY A 43 -10.20 12.07 11.29
N SER A 44 -9.73 10.85 11.17
CA SER A 44 -9.23 10.30 9.90
C SER A 44 -10.28 10.28 8.78
N SER A 45 -11.57 10.34 9.09
CA SER A 45 -12.62 10.45 8.07
C SER A 45 -12.48 11.70 7.19
N GLN A 46 -11.73 12.69 7.64
CA GLN A 46 -11.47 13.90 6.87
C GLN A 46 -10.45 13.70 5.76
N TRP A 47 -9.62 12.65 5.84
CA TRP A 47 -8.61 12.37 4.82
C TRP A 47 -8.62 10.93 4.29
N PHE A 48 -9.44 10.05 4.86
CA PHE A 48 -9.54 8.66 4.40
C PHE A 48 -11.01 8.27 4.26
N HIS A 49 -11.45 7.98 3.03
CA HIS A 49 -12.84 7.63 2.75
C HIS A 49 -13.01 6.15 2.42
N CYS A 50 -12.05 5.56 1.75
CA CYS A 50 -12.14 4.18 1.27
C CYS A 50 -10.75 3.60 1.07
N GLY A 51 -10.59 2.32 1.33
CA GLY A 51 -9.40 1.54 1.03
C GLY A 51 -9.80 0.20 0.45
N TYR A 52 -8.88 -0.45 -0.24
CA TYR A 52 -9.13 -1.69 -0.96
C TYR A 52 -8.19 -2.79 -0.44
N ILE A 53 -8.76 -3.92 -0.09
CA ILE A 53 -8.01 -5.11 0.26
C ILE A 53 -8.24 -6.12 -0.86
N THR A 54 -7.33 -6.14 -1.83
CA THR A 54 -7.44 -7.00 -3.01
C THR A 54 -6.40 -8.11 -2.91
N TYR A 55 -6.70 -9.06 -2.03
CA TYR A 55 -5.77 -10.11 -1.65
C TYR A 55 -5.52 -11.10 -2.80
N ALA A 56 -6.57 -11.56 -3.44
CA ALA A 56 -6.48 -12.50 -4.58
C ALA A 56 -6.25 -11.75 -5.90
N ASN A 57 -5.69 -12.45 -6.88
CA ASN A 57 -5.43 -11.87 -8.20
C ASN A 57 -6.73 -11.42 -8.89
N HIS A 58 -7.80 -12.23 -8.82
CA HIS A 58 -9.07 -11.84 -9.42
C HIS A 58 -9.66 -10.58 -8.78
N ALA A 59 -9.40 -10.34 -7.48
CA ALA A 59 -9.84 -9.13 -6.81
C ALA A 59 -9.05 -7.91 -7.30
N LYS A 60 -7.74 -8.05 -7.54
CA LYS A 60 -6.93 -6.99 -8.13
C LYS A 60 -7.46 -6.59 -9.49
N HIS A 61 -7.82 -7.57 -10.31
CA HIS A 61 -8.40 -7.33 -11.63
C HIS A 61 -9.80 -6.71 -11.54
N ASN A 62 -10.71 -7.35 -10.80
CA ASN A 62 -12.12 -6.96 -10.77
C ASN A 62 -12.34 -5.61 -10.07
N THR A 63 -11.60 -5.32 -9.01
CA THR A 63 -11.80 -4.12 -8.20
C THR A 63 -10.96 -2.94 -8.67
N LEU A 64 -9.68 -3.19 -9.02
CA LEU A 64 -8.73 -2.13 -9.32
C LEU A 64 -8.35 -2.04 -10.81
N GLY A 65 -8.85 -2.96 -11.64
CA GLY A 65 -8.55 -2.96 -13.06
C GLY A 65 -7.15 -3.41 -13.43
N VAL A 66 -6.47 -4.15 -12.54
CA VAL A 66 -5.17 -4.72 -12.87
C VAL A 66 -5.32 -5.72 -14.00
N SER A 67 -4.45 -5.67 -15.00
CA SER A 67 -4.49 -6.54 -16.17
C SER A 67 -4.41 -8.02 -15.78
N ALA A 68 -5.40 -8.81 -16.22
CA ALA A 68 -5.40 -10.25 -15.97
C ALA A 68 -4.21 -10.94 -16.67
N GLU A 69 -3.82 -10.47 -17.84
CA GLU A 69 -2.66 -10.99 -18.57
C GLU A 69 -1.37 -10.69 -17.83
N LEU A 70 -1.23 -9.50 -17.27
CA LEU A 70 -0.08 -9.11 -16.46
C LEU A 70 0.06 -10.00 -15.23
N LEU A 71 -1.06 -10.23 -14.52
CA LEU A 71 -1.08 -11.09 -13.34
C LEU A 71 -0.70 -12.54 -13.70
N ALA A 72 -1.21 -13.05 -14.82
CA ALA A 72 -0.87 -14.39 -15.29
C ALA A 72 0.60 -14.52 -15.71
N ALA A 73 1.15 -13.48 -16.35
CA ALA A 73 2.52 -13.51 -16.87
C ALA A 73 3.59 -13.30 -15.78
N GLN A 74 3.35 -12.38 -14.85
CA GLN A 74 4.36 -11.94 -13.88
C GLN A 74 4.00 -12.22 -12.43
N GLY A 75 2.78 -12.65 -12.15
CA GLY A 75 2.29 -12.77 -10.78
C GLY A 75 2.03 -11.40 -10.15
N ALA A 76 1.57 -11.41 -8.90
CA ALA A 76 1.16 -10.19 -8.21
C ALA A 76 2.32 -9.38 -7.64
N VAL A 77 3.48 -10.01 -7.37
CA VAL A 77 4.61 -9.37 -6.68
C VAL A 77 5.60 -8.83 -7.71
N CYS A 78 5.27 -7.69 -8.31
CA CYS A 78 6.14 -7.02 -9.26
C CYS A 78 5.76 -5.53 -9.37
N GLU A 79 6.66 -4.75 -9.92
CA GLU A 79 6.48 -3.31 -10.07
C GLU A 79 5.23 -2.95 -10.87
N SER A 80 5.04 -3.60 -12.02
CA SER A 80 3.93 -3.30 -12.92
C SER A 80 2.56 -3.49 -12.25
N VAL A 81 2.42 -4.51 -11.42
CA VAL A 81 1.16 -4.79 -10.72
C VAL A 81 0.87 -3.72 -9.66
N VAL A 82 1.86 -3.33 -8.84
CA VAL A 82 1.60 -2.29 -7.83
C VAL A 82 1.34 -0.92 -8.46
N ILE A 83 1.92 -0.63 -9.62
CA ILE A 83 1.59 0.58 -10.38
C ILE A 83 0.12 0.57 -10.80
N GLU A 84 -0.36 -0.53 -11.37
CA GLU A 84 -1.76 -0.65 -11.78
C GLU A 84 -2.71 -0.63 -10.58
N MET A 85 -2.31 -1.28 -9.48
CA MET A 85 -3.09 -1.25 -8.24
C MET A 85 -3.26 0.18 -7.72
N VAL A 86 -2.19 0.95 -7.63
CA VAL A 86 -2.24 2.29 -7.06
C VAL A 86 -3.03 3.26 -7.95
N ARG A 87 -2.93 3.12 -9.27
CA ARG A 87 -3.73 3.90 -10.21
C ARG A 87 -5.21 3.59 -10.08
N GLY A 88 -5.54 2.30 -10.04
CA GLY A 88 -6.93 1.86 -9.89
C GLY A 88 -7.56 2.34 -8.59
N ALA A 89 -6.83 2.23 -7.48
CA ALA A 89 -7.31 2.67 -6.17
C ALA A 89 -7.55 4.19 -6.13
N ALA A 90 -6.59 4.97 -6.61
CA ALA A 90 -6.71 6.43 -6.64
C ALA A 90 -7.91 6.86 -7.47
N HIS A 91 -8.14 6.23 -8.62
CA HIS A 91 -9.27 6.51 -9.49
C HIS A 91 -10.61 6.16 -8.82
N GLU A 92 -10.72 4.93 -8.29
CA GLU A 92 -11.96 4.47 -7.66
C GLU A 92 -12.34 5.28 -6.42
N ALA A 93 -11.35 5.59 -5.58
CA ALA A 93 -11.57 6.36 -4.35
C ALA A 93 -11.61 7.87 -4.57
N LYS A 94 -11.28 8.34 -5.78
CA LYS A 94 -11.13 9.77 -6.08
C LYS A 94 -10.16 10.42 -5.09
N ALA A 95 -9.02 9.76 -4.87
CA ALA A 95 -8.02 10.17 -3.90
C ALA A 95 -6.88 10.93 -4.58
N ASP A 96 -6.28 11.84 -3.82
CA ASP A 96 -5.13 12.62 -4.26
C ASP A 96 -3.81 11.88 -4.08
N TYR A 97 -3.77 11.01 -3.06
CA TYR A 97 -2.63 10.18 -2.70
C TYR A 97 -3.07 8.73 -2.54
N ALA A 98 -2.22 7.82 -2.93
CA ALA A 98 -2.51 6.39 -2.79
C ALA A 98 -1.22 5.59 -2.57
N ILE A 99 -1.35 4.47 -1.88
CA ILE A 99 -0.27 3.49 -1.69
C ILE A 99 -0.77 2.11 -2.06
N ALA A 100 0.04 1.35 -2.79
CA ALA A 100 -0.24 -0.05 -3.11
C ALA A 100 0.90 -0.93 -2.61
N ILE A 101 0.54 -2.10 -2.08
CA ILE A 101 1.50 -3.05 -1.53
C ILE A 101 1.16 -4.46 -2.01
N SER A 102 2.16 -5.16 -2.55
CA SER A 102 2.03 -6.57 -2.91
C SER A 102 3.35 -7.28 -2.61
N GLY A 103 3.29 -8.39 -1.88
CA GLY A 103 4.49 -9.06 -1.44
C GLY A 103 4.28 -10.48 -0.96
N VAL A 104 5.40 -11.13 -0.62
CA VAL A 104 5.44 -12.49 -0.09
C VAL A 104 5.74 -12.41 1.40
N ALA A 105 4.71 -12.53 2.23
CA ALA A 105 4.85 -12.42 3.68
C ALA A 105 5.49 -13.66 4.31
N GLY A 106 5.33 -14.83 3.71
CA GLY A 106 5.82 -16.09 4.24
C GLY A 106 4.92 -16.70 5.33
N PRO A 107 5.30 -17.81 5.95
CA PRO A 107 6.52 -18.59 5.72
C PRO A 107 6.51 -19.38 4.41
N THR A 108 5.32 -19.58 3.81
CA THR A 108 5.15 -20.26 2.53
C THR A 108 5.13 -19.29 1.36
N GLY A 109 5.20 -19.82 0.16
CA GLY A 109 5.21 -19.03 -1.06
C GLY A 109 6.62 -18.55 -1.42
N GLY A 110 6.66 -17.68 -2.41
CA GLY A 110 7.91 -17.18 -2.92
C GLY A 110 8.56 -18.11 -3.95
N SER A 111 9.60 -17.60 -4.57
CA SER A 111 10.39 -18.30 -5.57
C SER A 111 11.84 -17.83 -5.48
N SER A 112 12.73 -18.36 -6.32
CA SER A 112 14.12 -17.90 -6.35
C SER A 112 14.23 -16.42 -6.74
N ASN A 113 13.33 -15.94 -7.60
CA ASN A 113 13.30 -14.54 -8.04
C ASN A 113 12.57 -13.62 -7.06
N LYS A 114 11.63 -14.17 -6.31
CA LYS A 114 10.79 -13.44 -5.35
C LYS A 114 10.73 -14.22 -4.05
N PRO A 115 11.85 -14.26 -3.30
CA PRO A 115 11.87 -15.02 -2.04
C PRO A 115 10.94 -14.39 -1.00
N VAL A 116 10.63 -15.16 0.04
CA VAL A 116 9.84 -14.65 1.19
C VAL A 116 10.46 -13.35 1.69
N GLY A 117 9.62 -12.36 1.95
CA GLY A 117 10.03 -11.02 2.35
C GLY A 117 10.15 -10.03 1.20
N THR A 118 10.02 -10.47 -0.05
CA THR A 118 9.99 -9.57 -1.20
C THR A 118 8.67 -8.81 -1.20
N VAL A 119 8.72 -7.48 -1.11
CA VAL A 119 7.52 -6.62 -1.12
C VAL A 119 7.75 -5.44 -2.04
N TRP A 120 6.80 -5.22 -2.93
CA TRP A 120 6.76 -4.06 -3.81
C TRP A 120 5.75 -3.03 -3.30
N PHE A 121 6.11 -1.77 -3.45
CA PHE A 121 5.29 -0.61 -3.07
C PHE A 121 5.19 0.34 -4.25
N ALA A 122 4.02 0.92 -4.46
CA ALA A 122 3.82 2.05 -5.37
C ALA A 122 3.09 3.15 -4.62
N CYS A 123 3.60 4.36 -4.71
CA CYS A 123 2.99 5.53 -4.07
C CYS A 123 2.65 6.57 -5.13
N LEU A 124 1.40 7.01 -5.14
CA LEU A 124 0.89 7.98 -6.10
C LEU A 124 0.59 9.30 -5.39
N GLY A 125 1.00 10.39 -6.00
CA GLY A 125 0.66 11.75 -5.59
C GLY A 125 0.51 12.64 -6.82
N PRO A 126 0.26 13.95 -6.62
CA PRO A 126 0.06 14.88 -7.74
C PRO A 126 1.25 14.94 -8.71
N GLN A 127 2.45 14.59 -8.26
CA GLN A 127 3.65 14.64 -9.09
C GLN A 127 3.97 13.33 -9.79
N GLY A 128 3.16 12.30 -9.60
CA GLY A 128 3.33 11.02 -10.27
C GLY A 128 3.42 9.84 -9.32
N ILE A 129 3.95 8.73 -9.83
CA ILE A 129 4.07 7.47 -9.11
C ILE A 129 5.53 7.15 -8.87
N THR A 130 5.85 6.80 -7.62
CA THR A 130 7.17 6.26 -7.26
C THR A 130 6.99 4.80 -6.84
N THR A 131 7.99 3.97 -7.12
CA THR A 131 7.98 2.56 -6.74
C THR A 131 9.25 2.21 -5.98
N VAL A 132 9.15 1.23 -5.10
CA VAL A 132 10.30 0.68 -4.39
C VAL A 132 10.06 -0.79 -4.08
N LYS A 133 11.13 -1.57 -4.13
CA LYS A 133 11.12 -2.97 -3.70
C LYS A 133 11.96 -3.11 -2.45
N HIS A 134 11.45 -3.83 -1.48
CA HIS A 134 12.19 -4.20 -0.27
C HIS A 134 12.31 -5.72 -0.14
N GLN A 135 13.44 -6.16 0.41
CA GLN A 135 13.61 -7.52 0.87
C GLN A 135 13.59 -7.47 2.40
N LEU A 136 12.46 -7.82 2.98
CA LEU A 136 12.23 -7.67 4.41
C LEU A 136 12.55 -8.95 5.17
N ALA A 137 13.23 -8.79 6.30
CA ALA A 137 13.63 -9.91 7.16
C ALA A 137 12.56 -10.18 8.22
N GLY A 138 12.59 -11.39 8.77
CA GLY A 138 11.72 -11.80 9.85
C GLY A 138 10.59 -12.72 9.42
N ASP A 139 9.73 -13.05 10.36
CA ASP A 139 8.58 -13.91 10.12
C ASP A 139 7.44 -13.15 9.42
N ARG A 140 6.33 -13.85 9.18
CA ARG A 140 5.15 -13.27 8.51
C ARG A 140 4.67 -11.99 9.17
N LYS A 141 4.60 -11.98 10.50
CA LYS A 141 4.15 -10.81 11.26
C LYS A 141 5.11 -9.65 11.06
N ALA A 142 6.42 -9.90 11.15
CA ALA A 142 7.45 -8.88 10.99
C ALA A 142 7.43 -8.28 9.57
N VAL A 143 7.29 -9.10 8.53
CA VAL A 143 7.19 -8.62 7.14
C VAL A 143 5.99 -7.71 6.96
N ARG A 144 4.83 -8.11 7.49
CA ARG A 144 3.60 -7.32 7.39
C ARG A 144 3.69 -6.00 8.15
N GLU A 145 4.21 -6.02 9.38
CA GLU A 145 4.39 -4.80 10.19
C GLU A 145 5.36 -3.81 9.53
N GLN A 146 6.48 -4.29 9.03
CA GLN A 146 7.44 -3.47 8.29
C GLN A 146 6.81 -2.87 7.03
N SER A 147 5.98 -3.65 6.34
CA SER A 147 5.29 -3.19 5.13
C SER A 147 4.31 -2.06 5.43
N VAL A 148 3.60 -2.13 6.56
CA VAL A 148 2.72 -1.04 7.01
C VAL A 148 3.54 0.22 7.29
N LYS A 149 4.63 0.09 8.03
CA LYS A 149 5.51 1.21 8.35
C LYS A 149 6.07 1.88 7.09
N ILE A 150 6.60 1.09 6.16
CA ILE A 150 7.16 1.58 4.90
C ILE A 150 6.08 2.32 4.09
N SER A 151 4.87 1.77 4.05
CA SER A 151 3.75 2.40 3.36
C SER A 151 3.46 3.79 3.89
N LEU A 152 3.41 3.94 5.21
CA LEU A 152 3.16 5.23 5.85
C LEU A 152 4.31 6.21 5.59
N GLN A 153 5.55 5.72 5.63
CA GLN A 153 6.74 6.54 5.32
C GLN A 153 6.70 7.05 3.88
N GLN A 154 6.35 6.19 2.92
CA GLN A 154 6.25 6.55 1.51
C GLN A 154 5.15 7.60 1.28
N LEU A 155 3.99 7.40 1.89
CA LEU A 155 2.89 8.36 1.82
C LEU A 155 3.29 9.71 2.41
N LEU A 156 3.88 9.71 3.60
CA LEU A 156 4.31 10.93 4.27
C LEU A 156 5.33 11.71 3.43
N HIS A 157 6.27 10.99 2.82
CA HIS A 157 7.27 11.59 1.93
C HIS A 157 6.60 12.26 0.72
N GLN A 158 5.65 11.60 0.08
CA GLN A 158 4.91 12.15 -1.06
C GLN A 158 4.08 13.37 -0.66
N VAL A 159 3.39 13.30 0.46
CA VAL A 159 2.52 14.39 0.92
C VAL A 159 3.34 15.61 1.34
N ALA A 160 4.53 15.41 1.89
CA ALA A 160 5.41 16.50 2.34
C ALA A 160 6.05 17.29 1.18
N GLU A 161 6.04 16.74 -0.03
CA GLU A 161 6.53 17.46 -1.24
C GLU A 161 5.53 18.55 -1.74
#